data_3d17245d505c30b97e534b7a97271587
#
_entry.id   3d17245d505c30b97e534b7a97271587
#
_cell.length_a   1.000
_cell.length_b   1.000
_cell.length_c   1.000
_cell.angle_alpha   90.00
_cell.angle_beta   90.00
_cell.angle_gamma   90.00
#
_symmetry.space_group_name_H-M   'P 1'
#
loop_
_entity.id
_entity.type
_entity.pdbx_description
1 polymer ?
#
loop_
_entity_poly.entity_id
_entity_poly.type
_entity_poly.pdbx_seq_one_letter_code
_entity_poly.pdbx_strand_id
1 'polypeptide(L)'
;REGDIADDPYIHYAASMQALFEKLALEMMDYYLGDILRETGKIAFAGGCALNVKLNQRIIARPEVKELFVQPASGDAGTSVGAAAYISEQNGVPVEKMEHVYLGPSYSNEDIIAACARHPNAPQWKLIDDAPEYIADILAEGNPVAWFQGRMEFGPRALGGRSIIGCPSVAGVA
;
A
#
# COMPACT_ATOMS: atom_id res chain seq x y z
N ARG A 1 14.58 26.53 -4.20
CA ARG A 1 14.21 27.09 -2.90
C ARG A 1 15.24 26.61 -1.89
N GLU A 2 16.09 27.51 -1.41
CA GLU A 2 17.02 27.28 -0.30
C GLU A 2 16.24 27.54 1.00
N GLY A 3 15.64 26.53 1.58
CA GLY A 3 14.97 26.59 2.88
C GLY A 3 14.76 25.19 3.40
N ASP A 4 14.90 25.01 4.70
CA ASP A 4 14.58 23.74 5.33
C ASP A 4 13.09 23.44 5.06
N ILE A 5 12.79 22.21 4.60
CA ILE A 5 11.41 21.76 4.37
C ILE A 5 10.57 21.94 5.64
N ALA A 6 11.18 21.85 6.83
CA ALA A 6 10.51 22.08 8.11
C ALA A 6 9.94 23.50 8.29
N ASP A 7 10.48 24.50 7.58
CA ASP A 7 10.04 25.91 7.65
C ASP A 7 9.02 26.26 6.54
N ASP A 8 8.64 25.32 5.69
CA ASP A 8 7.67 25.56 4.63
C ASP A 8 6.25 25.64 5.21
N PRO A 9 5.54 26.78 5.11
CA PRO A 9 4.18 26.93 5.65
C PRO A 9 3.18 25.91 5.06
N TYR A 10 3.46 25.36 3.90
CA TYR A 10 2.61 24.35 3.27
C TYR A 10 2.56 23.02 4.05
N ILE A 11 3.59 22.69 4.83
CA ILE A 11 3.58 21.52 5.72
C ILE A 11 2.47 21.64 6.77
N HIS A 12 2.33 22.82 7.35
CA HIS A 12 1.30 23.09 8.36
C HIS A 12 -0.11 23.04 7.75
N TYR A 13 -0.28 23.52 6.52
CA TYR A 13 -1.56 23.38 5.80
C TYR A 13 -1.86 21.92 5.50
N ALA A 14 -0.89 21.15 5.00
CA ALA A 14 -1.06 19.74 4.72
C ALA A 14 -1.42 18.94 5.99
N ALA A 15 -0.72 19.18 7.09
CA ALA A 15 -1.00 18.57 8.39
C ALA A 15 -2.41 18.92 8.90
N SER A 16 -2.81 20.18 8.78
CA SER A 16 -4.13 20.66 9.20
C SER A 16 -5.25 20.03 8.36
N MET A 17 -5.05 19.96 7.05
CA MET A 17 -6.00 19.31 6.14
C MET A 17 -6.13 17.80 6.44
N GLN A 18 -5.03 17.12 6.70
CA GLN A 18 -5.05 15.71 7.10
C GLN A 18 -5.82 15.52 8.43
N ALA A 19 -5.55 16.34 9.43
CA ALA A 19 -6.23 16.27 10.73
C ALA A 19 -7.73 16.54 10.59
N LEU A 20 -8.13 17.53 9.80
CA LEU A 20 -9.53 17.82 9.52
C LEU A 20 -10.22 16.67 8.79
N PHE A 21 -9.56 16.11 7.79
CA PHE A 21 -10.06 14.96 7.04
C PHE A 21 -10.29 13.75 7.95
N GLU A 22 -9.31 13.39 8.80
CA GLU A 22 -9.45 12.30 9.77
C GLU A 22 -10.64 12.55 10.71
N LYS A 23 -10.76 13.76 11.26
CA LYS A 23 -11.84 14.14 12.16
C LYS A 23 -13.21 13.95 11.49
N LEU A 24 -13.40 14.56 10.32
CA LEU A 24 -14.70 14.52 9.61
C LEU A 24 -15.07 13.09 9.18
N ALA A 25 -14.08 12.30 8.72
CA ALA A 25 -14.31 10.91 8.34
C ALA A 25 -14.77 10.06 9.54
N LEU A 26 -14.12 10.21 10.71
CA LEU A 26 -14.50 9.50 11.92
C LEU A 26 -15.86 9.95 12.47
N GLU A 27 -16.16 11.25 12.47
CA GLU A 27 -17.48 11.76 12.86
C GLU A 27 -18.60 11.23 11.95
N MET A 28 -18.36 11.18 10.64
CA MET A 28 -19.30 10.60 9.68
C MET A 28 -19.50 9.09 9.94
N MET A 29 -18.45 8.36 10.22
CA MET A 29 -18.54 6.94 10.58
C MET A 29 -19.35 6.74 11.87
N ASP A 30 -19.13 7.56 12.89
CA ASP A 30 -19.89 7.49 14.13
C ASP A 30 -21.38 7.74 13.91
N TYR A 31 -21.67 8.73 13.09
CA TYR A 31 -23.06 9.12 12.82
C TYR A 31 -23.82 8.04 12.03
N TYR A 32 -23.21 7.47 10.99
CA TYR A 32 -23.91 6.53 10.09
C TYR A 32 -23.74 5.08 10.45
N LEU A 33 -22.60 4.70 11.04
CA LEU A 33 -22.22 3.31 11.25
C LEU A 33 -22.01 2.95 12.72
N GLY A 34 -22.09 3.89 13.66
CA GLY A 34 -21.71 3.69 15.04
C GLY A 34 -22.43 2.53 15.72
N ASP A 35 -23.72 2.36 15.51
CA ASP A 35 -24.49 1.25 16.10
C ASP A 35 -24.11 -0.09 15.49
N ILE A 36 -24.06 -0.17 14.15
CA ILE A 36 -23.69 -1.38 13.41
C ILE A 36 -22.27 -1.80 13.74
N LEU A 37 -21.37 -0.82 13.86
CA LEU A 37 -19.98 -1.08 14.18
C LEU A 37 -19.80 -1.63 15.60
N ARG A 38 -20.55 -1.10 16.59
CA ARG A 38 -20.57 -1.64 17.96
C ARG A 38 -21.12 -3.08 18.02
N GLU A 39 -22.08 -3.40 17.18
CA GLU A 39 -22.67 -4.73 17.11
C GLU A 39 -21.74 -5.73 16.42
N THR A 40 -21.22 -5.39 15.24
CA THR A 40 -20.47 -6.31 14.39
C THR A 40 -18.96 -6.29 14.63
N GLY A 41 -18.42 -5.15 14.96
CA GLY A 41 -16.97 -4.91 15.04
C GLY A 41 -16.25 -4.94 13.69
N LYS A 42 -16.97 -4.98 12.58
CA LYS A 42 -16.41 -5.20 11.24
C LYS A 42 -16.68 -4.02 10.32
N ILE A 43 -15.68 -3.65 9.55
CA ILE A 43 -15.78 -2.60 8.56
C ILE A 43 -15.04 -2.97 7.27
N ALA A 44 -15.69 -2.79 6.14
CA ALA A 44 -15.08 -2.81 4.82
C ALA A 44 -15.02 -1.38 4.29
N PHE A 45 -13.83 -0.95 3.88
CA PHE A 45 -13.57 0.42 3.45
C PHE A 45 -13.00 0.45 2.04
N ALA A 46 -13.66 1.19 1.16
CA ALA A 46 -13.29 1.39 -0.23
C ALA A 46 -13.56 2.85 -0.64
N GLY A 47 -13.19 3.21 -1.88
CA GLY A 47 -13.18 4.58 -2.37
C GLY A 47 -11.79 5.21 -2.25
N GLY A 48 -11.54 6.32 -2.95
CA GLY A 48 -10.23 6.99 -2.96
C GLY A 48 -9.73 7.39 -1.57
N CYS A 49 -10.64 7.71 -0.64
CA CYS A 49 -10.30 8.03 0.75
C CYS A 49 -9.67 6.84 1.51
N ALA A 50 -9.98 5.61 1.13
CA ALA A 50 -9.43 4.42 1.76
C ALA A 50 -7.94 4.18 1.45
N LEU A 51 -7.35 4.92 0.50
CA LEU A 51 -5.91 4.96 0.26
C LEU A 51 -5.14 5.76 1.32
N ASN A 52 -5.85 6.48 2.20
CA ASN A 52 -5.23 7.27 3.26
C ASN A 52 -4.88 6.37 4.46
N VAL A 53 -3.60 5.99 4.53
CA VAL A 53 -3.10 5.06 5.57
C VAL A 53 -3.22 5.63 7.00
N LYS A 54 -3.15 6.95 7.17
CA LYS A 54 -3.32 7.59 8.49
C LYS A 54 -4.76 7.46 8.98
N LEU A 55 -5.73 7.68 8.09
CA LEU A 55 -7.14 7.45 8.44
C LEU A 55 -7.38 5.96 8.77
N ASN A 56 -6.84 5.04 7.98
CA ASN A 56 -6.97 3.60 8.22
C ASN A 56 -6.40 3.20 9.58
N GLN A 57 -5.24 3.77 9.97
CA GLN A 57 -4.66 3.59 11.30
C GLN A 57 -5.59 4.09 12.41
N ARG A 58 -6.25 5.23 12.20
CA ARG A 58 -7.22 5.77 13.18
C ARG A 58 -8.46 4.88 13.31
N ILE A 59 -8.93 4.33 12.19
CA ILE A 59 -10.09 3.42 12.18
C ILE A 59 -9.78 2.15 12.96
N ILE A 60 -8.67 1.45 12.63
CA ILE A 60 -8.32 0.18 13.28
C ILE A 60 -7.94 0.34 14.76
N ALA A 61 -7.50 1.53 15.18
CA ALA A 61 -7.19 1.82 16.58
C ALA A 61 -8.43 2.02 17.47
N ARG A 62 -9.63 2.04 16.92
CA ARG A 62 -10.87 2.21 17.69
C ARG A 62 -11.23 0.92 18.43
N PRO A 63 -11.63 0.98 19.71
CA PRO A 63 -11.92 -0.20 20.52
C PRO A 63 -13.04 -1.09 19.96
N GLU A 64 -14.02 -0.48 19.28
CA GLU A 64 -15.15 -1.18 18.67
C GLU A 64 -14.80 -1.85 17.34
N VAL A 65 -13.67 -1.51 16.69
CA VAL A 65 -13.23 -2.10 15.43
C VAL A 65 -12.39 -3.34 15.71
N LYS A 66 -12.91 -4.51 15.37
CA LYS A 66 -12.22 -5.80 15.50
C LYS A 66 -11.59 -6.25 14.20
N GLU A 67 -12.25 -5.94 13.09
CA GLU A 67 -11.79 -6.30 11.75
C GLU A 67 -11.96 -5.09 10.81
N LEU A 68 -10.88 -4.73 10.11
CA LEU A 68 -10.91 -3.72 9.06
C LEU A 68 -10.39 -4.36 7.76
N PHE A 69 -11.24 -4.37 6.74
CA PHE A 69 -10.83 -4.71 5.38
C PHE A 69 -10.74 -3.43 4.55
N VAL A 70 -9.57 -3.15 4.01
CA VAL A 70 -9.36 -2.06 3.03
C VAL A 70 -9.10 -2.69 1.67
N GLN A 71 -9.94 -2.37 0.67
CA GLN A 71 -9.74 -2.86 -0.68
C GLN A 71 -8.38 -2.36 -1.21
N PRO A 72 -7.47 -3.23 -1.64
CA PRO A 72 -6.13 -2.83 -2.10
C PRO A 72 -6.14 -1.83 -3.25
N ALA A 73 -7.06 -2.00 -4.19
CA ALA A 73 -7.31 -1.04 -5.28
C ALA A 73 -8.56 -0.20 -4.99
N SER A 74 -8.60 0.45 -3.83
CA SER A 74 -9.78 1.13 -3.31
C SER A 74 -10.27 2.32 -4.14
N GLY A 75 -9.45 2.87 -5.03
CA GLY A 75 -9.87 3.90 -6.00
C GLY A 75 -10.55 3.34 -7.24
N ASP A 76 -10.57 4.13 -8.31
CA ASP A 76 -11.28 3.81 -9.57
C ASP A 76 -10.84 2.49 -10.20
N ALA A 77 -9.56 2.11 -10.06
CA ALA A 77 -9.04 0.85 -10.58
C ALA A 77 -9.77 -0.39 -10.02
N GLY A 78 -10.28 -0.33 -8.78
CA GLY A 78 -11.00 -1.42 -8.15
C GLY A 78 -12.43 -1.60 -8.62
N THR A 79 -12.99 -0.62 -9.33
CA THR A 79 -14.38 -0.70 -9.85
C THR A 79 -14.54 -1.86 -10.84
N SER A 80 -13.48 -2.20 -11.58
CA SER A 80 -13.49 -3.34 -12.49
C SER A 80 -13.70 -4.68 -11.77
N VAL A 81 -13.05 -4.86 -10.63
CA VAL A 81 -13.23 -6.06 -9.79
C VAL A 81 -14.62 -6.08 -9.16
N GLY A 82 -15.09 -4.91 -8.69
CA GLY A 82 -16.45 -4.77 -8.16
C GLY A 82 -17.52 -5.10 -9.19
N ALA A 83 -17.37 -4.64 -10.42
CA ALA A 83 -18.28 -4.95 -11.53
C ALA A 83 -18.27 -6.46 -11.86
N ALA A 84 -17.08 -7.07 -11.93
CA ALA A 84 -16.96 -8.50 -12.17
C ALA A 84 -17.61 -9.33 -11.05
N ALA A 85 -17.36 -8.97 -9.80
CA ALA A 85 -17.97 -9.61 -8.63
C ALA A 85 -19.49 -9.49 -8.64
N TYR A 86 -20.02 -8.31 -8.93
CA TYR A 86 -21.47 -8.07 -9.04
C TYR A 86 -22.12 -8.97 -10.11
N ILE A 87 -21.53 -9.02 -11.30
CA ILE A 87 -22.05 -9.86 -12.38
C ILE A 87 -21.96 -11.36 -12.03
N SER A 88 -20.89 -11.79 -11.37
CA SER A 88 -20.76 -13.18 -10.88
C SER A 88 -21.89 -13.53 -9.92
N GLU A 89 -22.15 -12.66 -8.93
CA GLU A 89 -23.24 -12.86 -7.96
C GLU A 89 -24.60 -12.94 -8.64
N GLN A 90 -24.89 -12.02 -9.59
CA GLN A 90 -26.16 -12.03 -10.36
C GLN A 90 -26.35 -13.34 -11.15
N ASN A 91 -25.30 -14.02 -11.54
CA ASN A 91 -25.32 -15.28 -12.26
C ASN A 91 -25.17 -16.51 -11.35
N GLY A 92 -25.20 -16.33 -10.03
CA GLY A 92 -25.07 -17.42 -9.07
C GLY A 92 -23.67 -18.03 -9.00
N VAL A 93 -22.66 -17.33 -9.50
CA VAL A 93 -21.25 -17.75 -9.42
C VAL A 93 -20.66 -17.20 -8.12
N PRO A 94 -20.16 -18.04 -7.23
CA PRO A 94 -19.55 -17.60 -5.98
C PRO A 94 -18.35 -16.66 -6.23
N VAL A 95 -18.29 -15.56 -5.49
CA VAL A 95 -17.12 -14.68 -5.47
C VAL A 95 -16.17 -15.18 -4.39
N GLU A 96 -14.98 -15.58 -4.78
CA GLU A 96 -13.96 -16.04 -3.84
C GLU A 96 -13.36 -14.86 -3.08
N LYS A 97 -12.98 -15.12 -1.82
CA LYS A 97 -12.29 -14.15 -0.98
C LYS A 97 -10.90 -13.88 -1.54
N MET A 98 -10.54 -12.60 -1.61
CA MET A 98 -9.18 -12.20 -1.98
C MET A 98 -8.21 -12.54 -0.83
N GLU A 99 -7.38 -13.57 -1.02
CA GLU A 99 -6.43 -14.02 -0.01
C GLU A 99 -5.14 -13.19 0.03
N HIS A 100 -4.75 -12.61 -1.11
CA HIS A 100 -3.57 -11.78 -1.24
C HIS A 100 -3.70 -10.81 -2.42
N VAL A 101 -2.78 -9.85 -2.49
CA VAL A 101 -2.75 -8.80 -3.52
C VAL A 101 -1.81 -9.08 -4.69
N TYR A 102 -1.03 -10.15 -4.64
CA TYR A 102 -0.01 -10.47 -5.65
C TYR A 102 -0.64 -11.15 -6.86
N LEU A 103 -1.43 -10.39 -7.62
CA LEU A 103 -2.22 -10.89 -8.76
C LEU A 103 -1.61 -10.57 -10.13
N GLY A 104 -0.57 -9.74 -10.16
CA GLY A 104 0.11 -9.35 -11.40
C GLY A 104 1.01 -10.43 -11.99
N PRO A 105 1.75 -10.14 -13.07
CA PRO A 105 2.68 -11.07 -13.69
C PRO A 105 3.84 -11.44 -12.77
N SER A 106 4.40 -12.61 -13.00
CA SER A 106 5.64 -13.09 -12.40
C SER A 106 6.67 -13.39 -13.49
N TYR A 107 7.93 -13.31 -13.12
CA TYR A 107 9.06 -13.55 -14.03
C TYR A 107 10.03 -14.53 -13.36
N SER A 108 10.60 -15.43 -14.14
CA SER A 108 11.66 -16.33 -13.69
C SER A 108 12.99 -15.59 -13.58
N ASN A 109 13.96 -16.19 -12.90
CA ASN A 109 15.32 -15.65 -12.86
C ASN A 109 15.94 -15.58 -14.27
N GLU A 110 15.64 -16.55 -15.12
CA GLU A 110 16.10 -16.59 -16.53
C GLU A 110 15.52 -15.42 -17.32
N ASP A 111 14.24 -15.06 -17.12
CA ASP A 111 13.60 -13.91 -17.76
C ASP A 111 14.28 -12.61 -17.33
N ILE A 112 14.57 -12.48 -16.02
CA ILE A 112 15.24 -11.31 -15.46
C ILE A 112 16.65 -11.16 -16.00
N ILE A 113 17.45 -12.24 -15.99
CA ILE A 113 18.81 -12.26 -16.53
C ILE A 113 18.80 -11.88 -18.03
N ALA A 114 17.89 -12.47 -18.80
CA ALA A 114 17.75 -12.16 -20.23
C ALA A 114 17.32 -10.70 -20.48
N ALA A 115 16.47 -10.13 -19.61
CA ALA A 115 16.09 -8.72 -19.70
C ALA A 115 17.27 -7.79 -19.40
N CYS A 116 18.04 -8.08 -18.33
CA CYS A 116 19.24 -7.34 -17.98
C CYS A 116 20.28 -7.36 -19.12
N ALA A 117 20.51 -8.54 -19.72
CA ALA A 117 21.48 -8.69 -20.80
C ALA A 117 21.10 -7.91 -22.09
N ARG A 118 19.81 -7.71 -22.33
CA ARG A 118 19.30 -6.98 -23.51
C ARG A 118 19.25 -5.46 -23.34
N HIS A 119 19.31 -4.97 -22.12
CA HIS A 119 19.16 -3.53 -21.85
C HIS A 119 20.43 -2.78 -22.27
N PRO A 120 20.38 -1.77 -23.17
CA PRO A 120 21.57 -1.08 -23.70
C PRO A 120 22.38 -0.35 -22.62
N ASN A 121 21.72 0.05 -21.54
CA ASN A 121 22.34 0.70 -20.37
C ASN A 121 22.29 -0.22 -19.16
N ALA A 122 22.35 -1.54 -19.37
CA ALA A 122 22.30 -2.50 -18.27
C ALA A 122 23.39 -2.17 -17.25
N PRO A 123 23.08 -1.90 -16.00
CA PRO A 123 24.07 -1.74 -14.95
C PRO A 123 24.83 -3.05 -14.81
N GLN A 124 26.05 -2.97 -14.27
CA GLN A 124 26.76 -4.19 -13.89
C GLN A 124 25.92 -4.92 -12.84
N TRP A 125 25.46 -6.12 -13.18
CA TRP A 125 24.69 -6.95 -12.26
C TRP A 125 25.53 -8.14 -11.79
N LYS A 126 25.24 -8.66 -10.61
CA LYS A 126 25.82 -9.88 -10.07
C LYS A 126 24.72 -10.75 -9.48
N LEU A 127 24.91 -12.05 -9.51
CA LEU A 127 24.09 -12.98 -8.76
C LEU A 127 24.48 -12.92 -7.28
N ILE A 128 23.49 -12.92 -6.39
CA ILE A 128 23.67 -12.90 -4.94
C ILE A 128 22.92 -14.09 -4.36
N ASP A 129 23.60 -14.93 -3.57
CA ASP A 129 23.00 -16.13 -3.00
C ASP A 129 22.03 -15.82 -1.87
N ASP A 130 22.38 -14.86 -0.99
CA ASP A 130 21.52 -14.36 0.08
C ASP A 130 21.24 -12.86 -0.12
N ALA A 131 20.23 -12.56 -0.92
CA ALA A 131 19.84 -11.18 -1.20
C ALA A 131 19.30 -10.45 0.05
N PRO A 132 18.49 -11.05 0.94
CA PRO A 132 18.01 -10.38 2.14
C PRO A 132 19.16 -9.92 3.07
N GLU A 133 20.15 -10.76 3.35
CA GLU A 133 21.29 -10.40 4.21
C GLU A 133 22.14 -9.31 3.55
N TYR A 134 22.47 -9.48 2.27
CA TYR A 134 23.24 -8.48 1.52
C TYR A 134 22.56 -7.11 1.48
N ILE A 135 21.23 -7.06 1.32
CA ILE A 135 20.46 -5.82 1.30
C ILE A 135 20.37 -5.19 2.69
N ALA A 136 20.29 -6.01 3.76
CA ALA A 136 20.27 -5.51 5.12
C ALA A 136 21.52 -4.67 5.45
N ASP A 137 22.69 -5.09 4.99
CA ASP A 137 23.94 -4.34 5.15
C ASP A 137 23.89 -2.98 4.42
N ILE A 138 23.42 -2.96 3.16
CA ILE A 138 23.27 -1.74 2.38
C ILE A 138 22.30 -0.77 3.07
N LEU A 139 21.18 -1.27 3.60
CA LEU A 139 20.19 -0.46 4.32
C LEU A 139 20.76 0.10 5.64
N ALA A 140 21.57 -0.69 6.36
CA ALA A 140 22.21 -0.27 7.59
C ALA A 140 23.23 0.87 7.37
N GLU A 141 23.85 0.93 6.18
CA GLU A 141 24.70 2.04 5.74
C GLU A 141 23.91 3.31 5.36
N GLY A 142 22.56 3.25 5.34
CA GLY A 142 21.70 4.37 4.99
C GLY A 142 21.35 4.48 3.50
N ASN A 143 21.71 3.50 2.69
CA ASN A 143 21.42 3.49 1.27
C ASN A 143 20.02 2.92 1.00
N PRO A 144 19.11 3.63 0.29
CA PRO A 144 17.82 3.06 -0.10
C PRO A 144 18.00 2.02 -1.21
N VAL A 145 17.16 1.00 -1.20
CA VAL A 145 17.19 -0.11 -2.16
C VAL A 145 15.87 -0.25 -2.88
N ALA A 146 15.89 -0.32 -4.21
CA ALA A 146 14.73 -0.70 -5.02
C ALA A 146 14.60 -2.24 -5.00
N TRP A 147 13.49 -2.73 -4.45
CA TRP A 147 13.21 -4.14 -4.28
C TRP A 147 12.18 -4.64 -5.29
N PHE A 148 12.51 -5.73 -5.95
CA PHE A 148 11.66 -6.38 -6.95
C PHE A 148 11.66 -7.88 -6.70
N GLN A 149 10.51 -8.45 -6.30
CA GLN A 149 10.38 -9.89 -6.09
C GLN A 149 8.96 -10.39 -6.38
N GLY A 150 8.86 -11.65 -6.80
CA GLY A 150 7.59 -12.34 -6.98
C GLY A 150 6.63 -11.63 -7.94
N ARG A 151 5.34 -11.80 -7.71
CA ARG A 151 4.26 -11.19 -8.51
C ARG A 151 4.02 -9.74 -8.13
N MET A 152 3.62 -8.93 -9.11
CA MET A 152 3.24 -7.54 -8.87
C MET A 152 1.95 -7.47 -8.06
N GLU A 153 1.88 -6.48 -7.18
CA GLU A 153 0.69 -6.19 -6.39
C GLU A 153 -0.45 -5.60 -7.23
N PHE A 154 -1.67 -5.96 -6.88
CA PHE A 154 -2.89 -5.29 -7.34
C PHE A 154 -3.20 -4.09 -6.45
N GLY A 155 -3.33 -2.92 -7.07
CA GLY A 155 -3.57 -1.66 -6.35
C GLY A 155 -2.39 -0.69 -6.48
N PRO A 156 -2.57 0.58 -6.06
CA PRO A 156 -1.59 1.66 -6.27
C PRO A 156 -0.47 1.67 -5.23
N ARG A 157 -0.52 0.83 -4.20
CA ARG A 157 0.47 0.79 -3.12
C ARG A 157 1.46 -0.34 -3.32
N ALA A 158 2.74 -0.04 -3.09
CA ALA A 158 3.77 -1.06 -2.96
C ALA A 158 3.59 -1.82 -1.65
N LEU A 159 3.63 -3.15 -1.70
CA LEU A 159 3.40 -4.05 -0.57
C LEU A 159 4.47 -5.16 -0.51
N GLY A 160 5.69 -4.83 -0.89
CA GLY A 160 6.86 -5.71 -0.80
C GLY A 160 7.28 -6.38 -2.10
N GLY A 161 6.45 -6.38 -3.15
CA GLY A 161 6.81 -6.94 -4.46
C GLY A 161 7.56 -5.95 -5.35
N ARG A 162 7.22 -4.68 -5.26
CA ARG A 162 7.78 -3.55 -6.05
C ARG A 162 7.94 -2.35 -5.12
N SER A 163 8.95 -2.39 -4.25
CA SER A 163 9.10 -1.43 -3.15
C SER A 163 10.43 -0.70 -3.21
N ILE A 164 10.46 0.51 -2.66
CA ILE A 164 11.71 1.16 -2.26
C ILE A 164 11.81 0.98 -0.75
N ILE A 165 12.91 0.37 -0.30
CA ILE A 165 13.15 0.05 1.10
C ILE A 165 14.23 1.01 1.62
N GLY A 166 14.03 1.53 2.82
CA GLY A 166 15.01 2.38 3.51
C GLY A 166 15.10 2.01 4.99
N CYS A 167 16.21 2.35 5.64
CA CYS A 167 16.39 2.14 7.07
C CYS A 167 15.80 3.33 7.85
N PRO A 168 14.77 3.15 8.69
CA PRO A 168 14.12 4.25 9.39
C PRO A 168 14.98 4.85 10.53
N SER A 169 16.04 4.16 10.95
CA SER A 169 16.99 4.66 11.96
C SER A 169 18.07 5.59 11.40
N VAL A 170 18.13 5.73 10.08
CA VAL A 170 19.08 6.65 9.42
C VAL A 170 18.42 7.98 9.13
N ALA A 171 19.01 9.07 9.63
CA ALA A 171 18.47 10.40 9.44
C ALA A 171 18.40 10.77 7.93
N GLY A 172 17.28 11.35 7.52
CA GLY A 172 17.06 11.78 6.13
C GLY A 172 16.54 10.71 5.17
N VAL A 173 16.29 9.49 5.64
CA VAL A 173 15.67 8.41 4.84
C VAL A 173 14.14 8.37 4.99
N ALA A 174 13.60 9.05 6.03
CA ALA A 174 12.17 9.11 6.32
C ALA A 174 11.49 10.32 5.64
#